data_88a69487804ececcb42747a15b658ca4
#
_entry.id   88a69487804ececcb42747a15b658ca4
#
_cell.length_a   1.000
_cell.length_b   1.000
_cell.length_c   1.000
_cell.angle_alpha   90.00
_cell.angle_beta   90.00
_cell.angle_gamma   90.00
#
_symmetry.space_group_name_H-M   'P 1'
#
loop_
_entity.id
_entity.type
_entity.pdbx_description
1 polymer ?
#
loop_
_entity_poly.entity_id
_entity_poly.type
_entity_poly.pdbx_seq_one_letter_code
_entity_poly.pdbx_strand_id
1 'polypeptide(L)'
;EGQLTDFKNVPKPIEGKEYCFPLASVQAFLTASKAFIFTEKDITDFENELLAEFKAIKMPRKVYERSIAYGNEMAAHIIEWSKSDMYAETRSYSKYALTDDEGKWEPTPPDFLDGIEPHWREIRPFVLDSAQQFIPEMPTVFSKEKNSLFSKEAMQAYEKGKQYTETELENLSEETNEHIA
;
A
#
# COMPACT_ATOMS: atom_id res chain seq x y z
N GLU A 1 -14.18 0.48 14.14
CA GLU A 1 -14.96 -0.62 13.58
C GLU A 1 -15.94 -0.09 12.52
N GLY A 2 -16.12 -0.81 11.44
CA GLY A 2 -17.13 -0.51 10.41
C GLY A 2 -16.63 0.31 9.21
N GLN A 3 -15.39 0.83 9.21
CA GLN A 3 -14.81 1.50 8.05
C GLN A 3 -13.85 0.59 7.25
N LEU A 4 -13.15 -0.32 7.93
CA LEU A 4 -12.24 -1.26 7.28
C LEU A 4 -12.91 -2.62 7.08
N THR A 5 -12.70 -3.20 5.91
CA THR A 5 -13.28 -4.48 5.51
C THR A 5 -12.79 -5.60 6.45
N ASP A 6 -13.73 -6.28 7.11
CA ASP A 6 -13.49 -7.37 8.05
C ASP A 6 -12.59 -7.04 9.26
N PHE A 7 -12.33 -5.77 9.55
CA PHE A 7 -11.63 -5.35 10.75
C PHE A 7 -12.60 -5.31 11.95
N LYS A 8 -12.70 -6.43 12.65
CA LYS A 8 -13.66 -6.67 13.73
C LYS A 8 -12.95 -6.95 15.05
N ASN A 9 -13.68 -6.86 16.16
CA ASN A 9 -13.18 -7.19 17.50
C ASN A 9 -11.93 -6.36 17.90
N VAL A 10 -11.89 -5.10 17.47
CA VAL A 10 -10.79 -4.19 17.76
C VAL A 10 -10.56 -4.08 19.27
N PRO A 11 -9.32 -4.24 19.77
CA PRO A 11 -8.99 -4.08 21.17
C PRO A 11 -9.47 -2.73 21.71
N LYS A 12 -10.05 -2.72 22.91
CA LYS A 12 -10.57 -1.51 23.56
C LYS A 12 -9.74 -1.17 24.78
N PRO A 13 -9.51 0.12 25.04
CA PRO A 13 -8.84 0.52 26.27
C PRO A 13 -9.69 0.12 27.49
N ILE A 14 -9.04 -0.20 28.60
CA ILE A 14 -9.69 -0.54 29.86
C ILE A 14 -10.46 0.68 30.35
N GLU A 15 -11.76 0.53 30.57
CA GLU A 15 -12.64 1.60 31.03
C GLU A 15 -12.15 2.20 32.38
N GLY A 16 -12.23 3.51 32.51
CA GLY A 16 -11.81 4.25 33.70
C GLY A 16 -10.29 4.29 33.93
N LYS A 17 -9.47 3.85 32.96
CA LYS A 17 -8.02 3.98 33.03
C LYS A 17 -7.51 5.07 32.07
N GLU A 18 -6.52 5.80 32.52
CA GLU A 18 -5.87 6.87 31.73
C GLU A 18 -4.84 6.25 30.77
N TYR A 19 -4.79 6.76 29.52
CA TYR A 19 -3.87 6.38 28.46
C TYR A 19 -3.26 7.63 27.79
N CYS A 20 -2.04 7.52 27.33
CA CYS A 20 -1.46 8.42 26.34
C CYS A 20 -1.71 7.79 24.95
N PHE A 21 -2.81 8.12 24.31
CA PHE A 21 -3.16 7.56 23.00
C PHE A 21 -2.14 7.89 21.90
N PRO A 22 -1.51 9.08 21.86
CA PRO A 22 -0.40 9.31 20.92
C PRO A 22 0.74 8.28 21.06
N LEU A 23 1.15 7.99 22.30
CA LEU A 23 2.18 6.97 22.56
C LEU A 23 1.70 5.58 22.11
N ALA A 24 0.45 5.22 22.41
CA ALA A 24 -0.11 3.93 21.98
C ALA A 24 -0.19 3.80 20.46
N SER A 25 -0.56 4.88 19.75
CA SER A 25 -0.61 4.91 18.29
C SER A 25 0.77 4.76 17.66
N VAL A 26 1.77 5.48 18.16
CA VAL A 26 3.16 5.35 17.71
C VAL A 26 3.67 3.93 17.95
N GLN A 27 3.44 3.37 19.14
CA GLN A 27 3.84 2.00 19.44
C GLN A 27 3.18 0.98 18.52
N ALA A 28 1.86 1.13 18.26
CA ALA A 28 1.14 0.23 17.36
C ALA A 28 1.70 0.30 15.94
N PHE A 29 1.93 1.50 15.42
CA PHE A 29 2.48 1.72 14.09
C PHE A 29 3.87 1.10 13.95
N LEU A 30 4.80 1.39 14.86
CA LEU A 30 6.17 0.90 14.79
C LEU A 30 6.25 -0.61 14.94
N THR A 31 5.44 -1.18 15.82
CA THR A 31 5.36 -2.65 15.99
C THR A 31 4.82 -3.34 14.74
N ALA A 32 3.76 -2.80 14.14
CA ALA A 32 3.22 -3.33 12.89
C ALA A 32 4.20 -3.15 11.71
N SER A 33 4.87 -1.99 11.62
CA SER A 33 5.86 -1.72 10.57
C SER A 33 7.01 -2.73 10.56
N LYS A 34 7.51 -3.16 11.71
CA LYS A 34 8.54 -4.21 11.81
C LYS A 34 8.09 -5.55 11.23
N ALA A 35 6.78 -5.84 11.25
CA ALA A 35 6.24 -7.07 10.67
C ALA A 35 6.08 -7.01 9.14
N PHE A 36 6.05 -5.81 8.53
CA PHE A 36 5.76 -5.62 7.12
C PHE A 36 6.94 -5.10 6.29
N ILE A 37 7.98 -4.56 6.92
CA ILE A 37 9.11 -3.90 6.25
C ILE A 37 10.40 -4.68 6.50
N PHE A 38 11.23 -4.78 5.46
CA PHE A 38 12.50 -5.53 5.54
C PHE A 38 13.63 -4.82 6.31
N THR A 39 13.53 -3.50 6.52
CA THR A 39 14.54 -2.68 7.21
C THR A 39 14.23 -2.53 8.71
N GLU A 40 14.07 -3.63 9.41
CA GLU A 40 13.71 -3.67 10.84
C GLU A 40 14.66 -2.85 11.73
N LYS A 41 15.95 -2.80 11.36
CA LYS A 41 16.94 -2.04 12.12
C LYS A 41 16.63 -0.55 12.15
N ASP A 42 16.31 0.04 11.00
CA ASP A 42 16.06 1.48 10.89
C ASP A 42 14.79 1.87 11.67
N ILE A 43 13.76 1.02 11.61
CA ILE A 43 12.53 1.20 12.40
C ILE A 43 12.83 1.11 13.90
N THR A 44 13.71 0.20 14.31
CA THR A 44 14.08 0.03 15.72
C THR A 44 14.89 1.21 16.23
N ASP A 45 15.80 1.75 15.44
CA ASP A 45 16.58 2.94 15.81
C ASP A 45 15.65 4.16 15.97
N PHE A 46 14.73 4.36 15.03
CA PHE A 46 13.72 5.42 15.10
C PHE A 46 12.73 5.24 16.28
N GLU A 47 12.30 4.02 16.58
CA GLU A 47 11.49 3.71 17.76
C GLU A 47 12.19 4.15 19.06
N ASN A 48 13.46 3.84 19.19
CA ASN A 48 14.23 4.20 20.38
C ASN A 48 14.30 5.72 20.58
N GLU A 49 14.45 6.49 19.49
CA GLU A 49 14.43 7.96 19.54
C GLU A 49 13.07 8.48 19.99
N LEU A 50 11.97 8.06 19.33
CA LEU A 50 10.62 8.49 19.68
C LEU A 50 10.22 8.10 21.11
N LEU A 51 10.51 6.88 21.53
CA LEU A 51 10.20 6.44 22.89
C LEU A 51 11.01 7.19 23.95
N ALA A 52 12.23 7.65 23.62
CA ALA A 52 13.00 8.52 24.52
C ALA A 52 12.31 9.89 24.69
N GLU A 53 11.74 10.48 23.63
CA GLU A 53 10.95 11.71 23.73
C GLU A 53 9.73 11.53 24.65
N PHE A 54 8.97 10.44 24.46
CA PHE A 54 7.82 10.15 25.33
C PHE A 54 8.22 9.90 26.79
N LYS A 55 9.40 9.32 27.04
CA LYS A 55 9.93 9.16 28.41
C LYS A 55 10.33 10.49 29.04
N ALA A 56 10.77 11.48 28.25
CA ALA A 56 11.07 12.82 28.72
C ALA A 56 9.81 13.59 29.16
N ILE A 57 8.64 13.25 28.63
CA ILE A 57 7.36 13.77 29.09
C ILE A 57 7.05 13.16 30.46
N LYS A 58 6.85 14.01 31.47
CA LYS A 58 6.57 13.57 32.86
C LYS A 58 5.14 12.99 32.98
N MET A 59 4.92 11.80 32.42
CA MET A 59 3.67 11.07 32.63
C MET A 59 3.84 9.97 33.72
N PRO A 60 2.73 9.60 34.42
CA PRO A 60 2.79 8.50 35.39
C PRO A 60 3.24 7.20 34.74
N ARG A 61 4.14 6.47 35.39
CA ARG A 61 4.70 5.21 34.87
C ARG A 61 3.62 4.20 34.43
N LYS A 62 2.55 4.09 35.22
CA LYS A 62 1.42 3.20 34.90
C LYS A 62 0.66 3.61 33.63
N VAL A 63 0.60 4.90 33.30
CA VAL A 63 0.02 5.41 32.05
C VAL A 63 0.91 5.04 30.87
N TYR A 64 2.22 5.27 31.00
CA TYR A 64 3.20 4.91 29.98
C TYR A 64 3.14 3.41 29.65
N GLU A 65 3.30 2.54 30.67
CA GLU A 65 3.31 1.09 30.49
C GLU A 65 2.00 0.56 29.89
N ARG A 66 0.86 1.11 30.30
CA ARG A 66 -0.46 0.74 29.77
C ARG A 66 -0.65 1.18 28.33
N SER A 67 -0.13 2.35 27.96
CA SER A 67 -0.20 2.86 26.59
C SER A 67 0.63 2.02 25.64
N ILE A 68 1.85 1.64 26.04
CA ILE A 68 2.71 0.71 25.29
C ILE A 68 2.03 -0.66 25.13
N ALA A 69 1.47 -1.22 26.20
CA ALA A 69 0.79 -2.52 26.15
C ALA A 69 -0.42 -2.47 25.19
N TYR A 70 -1.22 -1.41 25.24
CA TYR A 70 -2.35 -1.22 24.33
C TYR A 70 -1.91 -1.03 22.88
N GLY A 71 -0.84 -0.28 22.63
CA GLY A 71 -0.24 -0.17 21.29
C GLY A 71 0.21 -1.51 20.72
N ASN A 72 0.87 -2.32 21.52
CA ASN A 72 1.29 -3.67 21.11
C ASN A 72 0.10 -4.60 20.83
N GLU A 73 -0.97 -4.51 21.63
CA GLU A 73 -2.21 -5.27 21.41
C GLU A 73 -2.89 -4.88 20.09
N MET A 74 -2.94 -3.59 19.78
CA MET A 74 -3.44 -3.06 18.51
C MET A 74 -2.58 -3.55 17.33
N ALA A 75 -1.26 -3.48 17.44
CA ALA A 75 -0.36 -3.99 16.41
C ALA A 75 -0.57 -5.48 16.15
N ALA A 76 -0.64 -6.28 17.19
CA ALA A 76 -0.90 -7.72 17.06
C ALA A 76 -2.24 -8.00 16.36
N HIS A 77 -3.27 -7.21 16.67
CA HIS A 77 -4.58 -7.33 16.03
C HIS A 77 -4.53 -6.96 14.54
N ILE A 78 -3.81 -5.90 14.17
CA ILE A 78 -3.60 -5.50 12.76
C ILE A 78 -2.81 -6.56 12.00
N ILE A 79 -1.72 -7.07 12.58
CA ILE A 79 -0.90 -8.13 11.98
C ILE A 79 -1.74 -9.40 11.77
N GLU A 80 -2.58 -9.78 12.73
CA GLU A 80 -3.46 -10.94 12.58
C GLU A 80 -4.53 -10.71 11.49
N TRP A 81 -5.12 -9.52 11.45
CA TRP A 81 -6.05 -9.13 10.39
C TRP A 81 -5.42 -9.18 8.99
N SER A 82 -4.16 -8.77 8.83
CA SER A 82 -3.45 -8.82 7.56
C SER A 82 -3.25 -10.23 7.03
N LYS A 83 -3.10 -11.23 7.90
CA LYS A 83 -2.90 -12.63 7.49
C LYS A 83 -4.06 -13.24 6.70
N SER A 84 -5.23 -12.63 6.74
CA SER A 84 -6.44 -13.07 6.02
C SER A 84 -6.76 -12.22 4.80
N ASP A 85 -5.81 -11.42 4.30
CA ASP A 85 -6.04 -10.52 3.17
C ASP A 85 -5.77 -11.14 1.80
N MET A 86 -5.33 -12.37 1.74
CA MET A 86 -4.94 -13.11 0.54
C MET A 86 -3.60 -12.69 -0.07
N TYR A 87 -2.83 -11.79 0.57
CA TYR A 87 -1.55 -11.37 0.04
C TYR A 87 -0.54 -12.52 -0.06
N ALA A 88 -0.42 -13.32 1.00
CA ALA A 88 0.50 -14.45 1.02
C ALA A 88 0.07 -15.57 0.06
N GLU A 89 -1.22 -15.85 0.00
CA GLU A 89 -1.80 -16.89 -0.85
C GLU A 89 -1.62 -16.57 -2.34
N THR A 90 -1.91 -15.32 -2.74
CA THR A 90 -1.79 -14.88 -4.15
C THR A 90 -0.36 -14.95 -4.67
N ARG A 91 0.65 -14.86 -3.79
CA ARG A 91 2.07 -15.06 -4.12
C ARG A 91 2.40 -16.47 -4.58
N SER A 92 1.62 -17.46 -4.18
CA SER A 92 1.78 -18.86 -4.58
C SER A 92 1.03 -19.22 -5.87
N TYR A 93 0.20 -18.32 -6.39
CA TYR A 93 -0.61 -18.57 -7.58
C TYR A 93 0.24 -18.52 -8.86
N SER A 94 -0.35 -19.02 -9.93
CA SER A 94 0.31 -19.05 -11.24
C SER A 94 0.69 -17.64 -11.69
N LYS A 95 1.90 -17.49 -12.20
CA LYS A 95 2.32 -16.23 -12.84
C LYS A 95 1.46 -15.94 -14.08
N TYR A 96 1.51 -14.70 -14.55
CA TYR A 96 0.86 -14.31 -15.81
C TYR A 96 1.38 -15.19 -16.94
N ALA A 97 0.47 -15.87 -17.64
CA ALA A 97 0.80 -16.68 -18.80
C ALA A 97 0.85 -15.80 -20.04
N LEU A 98 2.01 -15.77 -20.71
CA LEU A 98 2.15 -15.10 -21.99
C LEU A 98 1.39 -15.88 -23.07
N THR A 99 0.75 -15.16 -23.97
CA THR A 99 0.11 -15.72 -25.17
C THR A 99 0.66 -15.02 -26.40
N ASP A 100 0.65 -15.72 -27.55
CA ASP A 100 1.05 -15.13 -28.83
C ASP A 100 -0.08 -14.29 -29.48
N ASP A 101 -1.13 -13.98 -28.72
CA ASP A 101 -2.26 -13.21 -29.20
C ASP A 101 -1.90 -11.74 -29.38
N GLU A 102 -2.21 -11.17 -30.54
CA GLU A 102 -2.00 -9.76 -30.82
C GLU A 102 -2.76 -8.85 -29.83
N GLY A 103 -2.09 -7.79 -29.39
CA GLY A 103 -2.68 -6.82 -28.45
C GLY A 103 -2.73 -7.27 -27.00
N LYS A 104 -2.11 -8.40 -26.66
CA LYS A 104 -1.86 -8.80 -25.29
C LYS A 104 -0.54 -8.22 -24.80
N TRP A 105 -0.44 -8.10 -23.49
CA TRP A 105 0.77 -7.61 -22.86
C TRP A 105 1.93 -8.61 -23.04
N GLU A 106 3.09 -8.09 -23.39
CA GLU A 106 4.35 -8.82 -23.46
C GLU A 106 5.44 -8.08 -22.66
N PRO A 107 6.42 -8.82 -22.10
CA PRO A 107 7.58 -8.20 -21.47
C PRO A 107 8.34 -7.31 -22.45
N THR A 108 8.81 -6.17 -21.99
CA THR A 108 9.55 -5.19 -22.78
C THR A 108 11.03 -5.14 -22.41
N PRO A 109 11.92 -4.82 -23.39
CA PRO A 109 13.33 -4.54 -23.08
C PRO A 109 13.48 -3.38 -22.06
N PRO A 110 14.62 -3.31 -21.32
CA PRO A 110 15.79 -4.20 -21.45
C PRO A 110 15.67 -5.51 -20.66
N ASP A 111 14.87 -5.54 -19.58
CA ASP A 111 14.93 -6.61 -18.57
C ASP A 111 13.93 -7.75 -18.80
N PHE A 112 12.96 -7.56 -19.70
CA PHE A 112 11.90 -8.54 -19.97
C PHE A 112 11.27 -9.13 -18.70
N LEU A 113 10.94 -8.25 -17.75
CA LEU A 113 10.37 -8.64 -16.46
C LEU A 113 9.03 -9.35 -16.64
N ASP A 114 8.79 -10.34 -15.80
CA ASP A 114 7.50 -11.04 -15.72
C ASP A 114 6.36 -10.07 -15.35
N GLY A 115 5.11 -10.43 -15.70
CA GLY A 115 3.93 -9.70 -15.25
C GLY A 115 3.86 -9.66 -13.73
N ILE A 116 3.79 -8.44 -13.18
CA ILE A 116 3.78 -8.21 -11.74
C ILE A 116 2.35 -8.33 -11.20
N GLU A 117 2.17 -9.13 -10.15
CA GLU A 117 0.95 -9.22 -9.34
C GLU A 117 -0.34 -9.46 -10.15
N PRO A 118 -0.43 -10.51 -10.96
CA PRO A 118 -1.61 -10.78 -11.80
C PRO A 118 -2.88 -11.07 -10.96
N HIS A 119 -2.72 -11.38 -9.67
CA HIS A 119 -3.80 -11.71 -8.74
C HIS A 119 -4.09 -10.59 -7.72
N TRP A 120 -3.57 -9.39 -7.94
CA TRP A 120 -3.75 -8.25 -7.02
C TRP A 120 -5.22 -7.96 -6.67
N ARG A 121 -6.12 -8.15 -7.62
CA ARG A 121 -7.57 -7.97 -7.43
C ARG A 121 -8.20 -8.91 -6.38
N GLU A 122 -7.51 -9.98 -6.01
CA GLU A 122 -7.99 -10.98 -5.06
C GLU A 122 -7.58 -10.65 -3.63
N ILE A 123 -6.69 -9.66 -3.46
CA ILE A 123 -6.31 -9.13 -2.16
C ILE A 123 -7.46 -8.30 -1.60
N ARG A 124 -7.79 -8.52 -0.33
CA ARG A 124 -8.86 -7.80 0.36
C ARG A 124 -8.59 -6.29 0.37
N PRO A 125 -9.48 -5.45 -0.16
CA PRO A 125 -9.34 -4.00 -0.07
C PRO A 125 -9.60 -3.50 1.36
N PHE A 126 -9.09 -2.30 1.68
CA PHE A 126 -9.28 -1.71 3.01
C PHE A 126 -10.71 -1.26 3.29
N VAL A 127 -11.34 -0.57 2.33
CA VAL A 127 -12.64 0.10 2.52
C VAL A 127 -13.65 -0.19 1.41
N LEU A 128 -13.22 -0.79 0.31
CA LEU A 128 -14.10 -1.18 -0.79
C LEU A 128 -14.74 -2.54 -0.48
N ASP A 129 -15.90 -2.80 -1.01
CA ASP A 129 -16.57 -4.11 -0.94
C ASP A 129 -15.80 -5.16 -1.75
N SER A 130 -15.24 -4.74 -2.87
CA SER A 130 -14.38 -5.56 -3.74
C SER A 130 -13.52 -4.68 -4.65
N ALA A 131 -12.46 -5.24 -5.22
CA ALA A 131 -11.64 -4.57 -6.22
C ALA A 131 -12.44 -4.19 -7.49
N GLN A 132 -13.57 -4.82 -7.73
CA GLN A 132 -14.45 -4.57 -8.87
C GLN A 132 -15.51 -3.48 -8.63
N GLN A 133 -15.60 -2.92 -7.44
CA GLN A 133 -16.63 -1.92 -7.10
C GLN A 133 -16.61 -0.69 -8.03
N PHE A 134 -15.44 -0.31 -8.52
CA PHE A 134 -15.25 0.82 -9.43
C PHE A 134 -14.49 0.39 -10.68
N ILE A 135 -15.07 -0.54 -11.46
CA ILE A 135 -14.47 -0.98 -12.72
C ILE A 135 -14.62 0.16 -13.76
N PRO A 136 -13.51 0.63 -14.34
CA PRO A 136 -13.57 1.59 -15.45
C PRO A 136 -14.17 0.95 -16.71
N GLU A 137 -14.54 1.77 -17.67
CA GLU A 137 -14.92 1.28 -19.01
C GLU A 137 -13.80 0.44 -19.63
N MET A 138 -14.17 -0.52 -20.44
CA MET A 138 -13.19 -1.36 -21.13
C MET A 138 -12.31 -0.51 -22.05
N PRO A 139 -11.00 -0.77 -22.10
CA PRO A 139 -10.12 -0.06 -23.03
C PRO A 139 -10.53 -0.31 -24.48
N THR A 140 -10.16 0.62 -25.35
CA THR A 140 -10.39 0.51 -26.79
C THR A 140 -9.83 -0.78 -27.34
N VAL A 141 -10.62 -1.47 -28.16
CA VAL A 141 -10.22 -2.75 -28.77
C VAL A 141 -8.97 -2.53 -29.62
N PHE A 142 -7.98 -3.38 -29.39
CA PHE A 142 -6.74 -3.37 -30.17
C PHE A 142 -6.99 -3.48 -31.67
N SER A 143 -6.33 -2.63 -32.46
CA SER A 143 -6.41 -2.66 -33.93
C SER A 143 -5.14 -2.07 -34.57
N LYS A 144 -4.65 -2.74 -35.59
CA LYS A 144 -3.52 -2.28 -36.44
C LYS A 144 -3.96 -1.33 -37.56
N GLU A 145 -5.25 -1.09 -37.72
CA GLU A 145 -5.76 -0.18 -38.76
C GLU A 145 -5.44 1.27 -38.41
N LYS A 146 -4.84 2.01 -39.34
CA LYS A 146 -4.35 3.40 -39.14
C LYS A 146 -5.42 4.39 -38.69
N ASN A 147 -6.68 4.16 -39.03
CA ASN A 147 -7.77 5.07 -38.69
C ASN A 147 -8.66 4.54 -37.56
N SER A 148 -8.30 3.42 -36.95
CA SER A 148 -9.01 2.90 -35.79
C SER A 148 -8.94 3.87 -34.61
N LEU A 149 -9.88 3.74 -33.70
CA LEU A 149 -9.87 4.51 -32.46
C LEU A 149 -8.59 4.21 -31.65
N PHE A 150 -8.23 2.92 -31.53
CA PHE A 150 -6.99 2.49 -30.87
C PHE A 150 -5.75 3.19 -31.44
N SER A 151 -5.60 3.19 -32.80
CA SER A 151 -4.45 3.83 -33.45
C SER A 151 -4.40 5.35 -33.19
N LYS A 152 -5.55 6.02 -33.15
CA LYS A 152 -5.62 7.46 -32.84
C LYS A 152 -5.22 7.74 -31.40
N GLU A 153 -5.72 6.97 -30.45
CA GLU A 153 -5.37 7.10 -29.02
C GLU A 153 -3.88 6.81 -28.76
N ALA A 154 -3.35 5.75 -29.36
CA ALA A 154 -1.92 5.42 -29.27
C ALA A 154 -1.04 6.53 -29.88
N MET A 155 -1.41 7.10 -31.01
CA MET A 155 -0.69 8.22 -31.62
C MET A 155 -0.80 9.49 -30.77
N GLN A 156 -1.92 9.76 -30.12
CA GLN A 156 -2.05 10.90 -29.22
C GLN A 156 -1.09 10.76 -28.03
N ALA A 157 -1.02 9.57 -27.40
CA ALA A 157 -0.06 9.29 -26.31
C ALA A 157 1.38 9.47 -26.78
N TYR A 158 1.73 8.93 -27.95
CA TYR A 158 3.07 9.06 -28.52
C TYR A 158 3.46 10.52 -28.81
N GLU A 159 2.60 11.29 -29.43
CA GLU A 159 2.85 12.71 -29.73
C GLU A 159 2.92 13.56 -28.46
N LYS A 160 2.14 13.24 -27.44
CA LYS A 160 2.24 13.87 -26.13
C LYS A 160 3.57 13.58 -25.46
N GLY A 161 4.01 12.31 -25.45
CA GLY A 161 5.30 11.93 -24.88
C GLY A 161 6.49 12.63 -25.52
N LYS A 162 6.41 12.93 -26.83
CA LYS A 162 7.45 13.70 -27.53
C LYS A 162 7.51 15.20 -27.16
N GLN A 163 6.45 15.74 -26.61
CA GLN A 163 6.38 17.18 -26.26
C GLN A 163 7.14 17.49 -24.96
N TYR A 164 7.45 16.49 -24.16
CA TYR A 164 8.15 16.65 -22.89
C TYR A 164 9.65 16.42 -23.08
N THR A 165 10.45 17.36 -22.63
CA THR A 165 11.89 17.19 -22.46
C THR A 165 12.16 16.35 -21.19
N GLU A 166 13.37 15.77 -21.09
CA GLU A 166 13.78 15.05 -19.86
C GLU A 166 13.61 15.90 -18.60
N THR A 167 13.96 17.18 -18.68
CA THR A 167 13.82 18.13 -17.56
C THR A 167 12.36 18.39 -17.17
N GLU A 168 11.44 18.44 -18.14
CA GLU A 168 10.02 18.62 -17.86
C GLU A 168 9.43 17.35 -17.23
N LEU A 169 9.89 16.17 -17.61
CA LEU A 169 9.50 14.91 -17.00
C LEU A 169 10.02 14.78 -15.56
N GLU A 170 11.24 15.23 -15.29
CA GLU A 170 11.82 15.30 -13.95
C GLU A 170 11.01 16.25 -13.06
N ASN A 171 10.68 17.45 -13.53
CA ASN A 171 9.87 18.42 -12.78
C ASN A 171 8.46 17.90 -12.48
N LEU A 172 7.79 17.24 -13.44
CA LEU A 172 6.49 16.62 -13.22
C LEU A 172 6.54 15.51 -12.16
N SER A 173 7.65 14.76 -12.12
CA SER A 173 7.90 13.74 -11.10
C SER A 173 8.09 14.36 -9.72
N GLU A 174 8.81 15.46 -9.60
CA GLU A 174 9.03 16.18 -8.34
C GLU A 174 7.72 16.80 -7.83
N GLU A 175 6.95 17.50 -8.68
CA GLU A 175 5.64 18.05 -8.31
C GLU A 175 4.64 16.97 -7.86
N THR A 176 4.68 15.80 -8.48
CA THR A 176 3.82 14.68 -8.08
C THR A 176 4.23 14.14 -6.71
N ASN A 177 5.51 14.07 -6.41
CA ASN A 177 6.02 13.60 -5.12
C ASN A 177 5.75 14.61 -3.98
N GLU A 178 5.79 15.91 -4.25
CA GLU A 178 5.44 16.95 -3.26
C GLU A 178 3.94 16.94 -2.90
N HIS A 179 3.06 16.50 -3.80
CA HIS A 179 1.62 16.40 -3.54
C HIS A 179 1.19 15.12 -2.82
N ILE A 180 2.08 14.13 -2.69
CA ILE A 180 1.84 12.84 -2.02
C ILE A 180 2.45 12.83 -0.61
N ALA A 181 3.34 13.76 -0.29
CA ALA A 181 3.97 13.92 1.03
C ALA A 181 3.13 14.80 1.96
#